data_d1d72c6e10a19727a46fa7a28ccbdd93
#
_entry.id   d1d72c6e10a19727a46fa7a28ccbdd93
#
_cell.length_a   1.000
_cell.length_b   1.000
_cell.length_c   1.000
_cell.angle_alpha   90.00
_cell.angle_beta   90.00
_cell.angle_gamma   90.00
#
_symmetry.space_group_name_H-M   'P 1'
#
loop_
_entity.id
_entity.type
_entity.pdbx_description
1 polymer ?
#
loop_
_entity_poly.entity_id
_entity_poly.type
_entity_poly.pdbx_seq_one_letter_code
_entity_poly.pdbx_strand_id
1 'polypeptide(L)'
;MFTEKTFAIIDTETLGGAASAHCPTYHCAGIALTKREEDSRINIVVIGNLLLDSAFYGKAKKEYYLNLLRDPATVLCYTEAEAKEIFSAWLTENNVSCACAHNSGFDFNKTFVSECVEGMEFIDTWQAFFETIGKYRKYNKFCCENGFVTKSGNIQMTAEVCYRFLSGDVSFVEEHTALSDCEIEAEILRAVWATHRKFERNIHKGDAPNRFQTVKARF
;
A
#
# COMPACT_ATOMS: atom_id res chain seq x y z
N MET A 1 -18.57 -22.49 2.60
CA MET A 1 -18.40 -22.04 1.20
C MET A 1 -17.78 -20.66 1.33
N PHE A 2 -16.47 -20.52 1.14
CA PHE A 2 -15.84 -19.21 1.14
C PHE A 2 -16.32 -18.50 -0.14
N THR A 3 -17.19 -17.49 0.04
CA THR A 3 -17.42 -16.53 -1.04
C THR A 3 -16.06 -15.99 -1.43
N GLU A 4 -15.78 -15.99 -2.69
CA GLU A 4 -14.54 -15.43 -3.25
C GLU A 4 -14.52 -13.95 -2.86
N LYS A 5 -13.68 -13.59 -1.86
CA LYS A 5 -13.53 -12.19 -1.44
C LYS A 5 -12.68 -11.48 -2.46
N THR A 6 -13.10 -10.28 -2.85
CA THR A 6 -12.26 -9.34 -3.56
C THR A 6 -11.55 -8.44 -2.56
N PHE A 7 -10.25 -8.35 -2.69
CA PHE A 7 -9.35 -7.49 -1.92
C PHE A 7 -8.95 -6.30 -2.78
N ALA A 8 -8.90 -5.11 -2.21
CA ALA A 8 -8.27 -3.96 -2.87
C ALA A 8 -6.97 -3.62 -2.14
N ILE A 9 -5.85 -3.69 -2.85
CA ILE A 9 -4.61 -3.06 -2.42
C ILE A 9 -4.74 -1.58 -2.74
N ILE A 10 -4.42 -0.73 -1.78
CA ILE A 10 -4.62 0.72 -1.86
C ILE A 10 -3.37 1.40 -1.31
N ASP A 11 -2.85 2.35 -2.07
CA ASP A 11 -1.76 3.22 -1.63
C ASP A 11 -2.06 4.67 -1.97
N THR A 12 -1.51 5.59 -1.18
CA THR A 12 -1.72 7.03 -1.34
C THR A 12 -0.44 7.84 -1.17
N GLU A 13 -0.24 8.78 -2.09
CA GLU A 13 0.78 9.81 -1.96
C GLU A 13 0.15 11.14 -1.48
N THR A 14 0.75 11.75 -0.45
CA THR A 14 0.11 12.85 0.27
C THR A 14 1.03 14.05 0.46
N LEU A 15 0.39 15.21 0.63
CA LEU A 15 1.04 16.41 1.19
C LEU A 15 1.09 16.29 2.72
N GLY A 16 2.28 16.37 3.29
CA GLY A 16 2.46 16.29 4.74
C GLY A 16 2.82 14.88 5.22
N GLY A 17 2.93 14.74 6.51
CA GLY A 17 3.44 13.52 7.14
C GLY A 17 2.54 13.00 8.25
N ALA A 18 2.98 11.91 8.87
CA ALA A 18 2.23 11.15 9.88
C ALA A 18 1.75 11.97 11.11
N ALA A 19 2.30 13.18 11.34
CA ALA A 19 1.86 14.06 12.43
C ALA A 19 0.54 14.80 12.14
N SER A 20 0.11 14.88 10.88
CA SER A 20 -1.14 15.56 10.49
C SER A 20 -2.37 14.69 10.80
N ALA A 21 -3.48 15.32 11.17
CA ALA A 21 -4.74 14.62 11.36
C ALA A 21 -5.35 14.17 10.02
N HIS A 22 -5.20 14.99 8.99
CA HIS A 22 -5.54 14.70 7.61
C HIS A 22 -4.37 15.08 6.71
N CYS A 23 -4.08 14.25 5.73
CA CYS A 23 -3.03 14.46 4.74
C CYS A 23 -3.67 14.60 3.35
N PRO A 24 -3.67 15.81 2.76
CA PRO A 24 -4.22 15.99 1.41
C PRO A 24 -3.53 15.05 0.42
N THR A 25 -4.32 14.24 -0.24
CA THR A 25 -3.86 13.21 -1.18
C THR A 25 -3.74 13.80 -2.57
N TYR A 26 -2.59 13.64 -3.22
CA TYR A 26 -2.42 14.03 -4.62
C TYR A 26 -2.35 12.86 -5.59
N HIS A 27 -2.13 11.66 -5.09
CA HIS A 27 -2.15 10.44 -5.89
C HIS A 27 -2.73 9.30 -5.07
N CYS A 28 -3.70 8.58 -5.62
CA CYS A 28 -4.29 7.41 -5.02
C CYS A 28 -4.39 6.32 -6.08
N ALA A 29 -4.02 5.13 -5.75
CA ALA A 29 -4.17 3.98 -6.63
C ALA A 29 -4.81 2.81 -5.89
N GLY A 30 -5.37 1.88 -6.67
CA GLY A 30 -5.91 0.64 -6.17
C GLY A 30 -5.78 -0.49 -7.19
N ILE A 31 -5.54 -1.69 -6.66
CA ILE A 31 -5.57 -2.94 -7.42
C ILE A 31 -6.58 -3.87 -6.74
N ALA A 32 -7.68 -4.16 -7.42
CA ALA A 32 -8.63 -5.16 -6.99
C ALA A 32 -8.14 -6.54 -7.42
N LEU A 33 -8.14 -7.50 -6.51
CA LEU A 33 -7.71 -8.85 -6.79
C LEU A 33 -8.52 -9.89 -6.00
N THR A 34 -8.73 -11.01 -6.63
CA THR A 34 -9.21 -12.23 -5.99
C THR A 34 -8.02 -13.15 -5.71
N LYS A 35 -8.27 -14.30 -5.12
CA LYS A 35 -7.21 -15.30 -4.89
C LYS A 35 -6.55 -15.79 -6.18
N ARG A 36 -7.19 -15.65 -7.31
CA ARG A 36 -6.77 -16.25 -8.57
C ARG A 36 -6.20 -15.23 -9.55
N GLU A 37 -6.78 -14.05 -9.60
CA GLU A 37 -6.57 -13.07 -10.66
C GLU A 37 -6.53 -11.66 -10.09
N GLU A 38 -5.89 -10.77 -10.82
CA GLU A 38 -6.05 -9.34 -10.69
C GLU A 38 -7.24 -8.93 -11.55
N ASP A 39 -8.26 -8.36 -10.92
CA ASP A 39 -9.53 -8.09 -11.61
C ASP A 39 -9.58 -6.68 -12.22
N SER A 40 -9.00 -5.68 -11.54
CA SER A 40 -9.11 -4.28 -11.95
C SER A 40 -8.05 -3.40 -11.31
N ARG A 41 -7.73 -2.29 -11.99
CA ARG A 41 -6.84 -1.23 -11.46
C ARG A 41 -7.53 0.12 -11.53
N ILE A 42 -7.20 0.98 -10.60
CA ILE A 42 -7.52 2.40 -10.65
C ILE A 42 -6.28 3.23 -10.31
N ASN A 43 -6.16 4.36 -10.97
CA ASN A 43 -5.05 5.28 -10.78
C ASN A 43 -5.60 6.72 -10.87
N ILE A 44 -5.57 7.46 -9.76
CA ILE A 44 -6.21 8.77 -9.64
C ILE A 44 -5.18 9.80 -9.24
N VAL A 45 -5.11 10.89 -9.99
CA VAL A 45 -4.30 12.06 -9.63
C VAL A 45 -5.21 13.23 -9.30
N VAL A 46 -5.04 13.79 -8.09
CA VAL A 46 -5.72 15.01 -7.63
C VAL A 46 -4.85 16.20 -7.98
N ILE A 47 -5.13 16.82 -9.13
CA ILE A 47 -4.28 17.88 -9.72
C ILE A 47 -4.15 19.07 -8.78
N GLY A 48 -5.23 19.49 -8.11
CA GLY A 48 -5.21 20.61 -7.18
C GLY A 48 -4.17 20.41 -6.06
N ASN A 49 -4.10 19.20 -5.50
CA ASN A 49 -3.13 18.86 -4.46
C ASN A 49 -1.72 18.62 -5.04
N LEU A 50 -1.61 17.93 -6.19
CA LEU A 50 -0.32 17.70 -6.83
C LEU A 50 0.46 18.99 -7.10
N LEU A 51 -0.22 20.04 -7.52
CA LEU A 51 0.40 21.34 -7.79
C LEU A 51 0.93 22.04 -6.53
N LEU A 52 0.50 21.61 -5.35
CA LEU A 52 1.00 22.11 -4.06
C LEU A 52 2.19 21.30 -3.54
N ASP A 53 2.47 20.11 -4.10
CA ASP A 53 3.61 19.29 -3.66
C ASP A 53 4.93 19.92 -4.13
N SER A 54 5.76 20.33 -3.17
CA SER A 54 7.08 20.86 -3.47
C SER A 54 8.00 19.84 -4.18
N ALA A 55 7.81 18.55 -3.93
CA ALA A 55 8.55 17.48 -4.58
C ALA A 55 8.15 17.28 -6.06
N PHE A 56 6.95 17.68 -6.46
CA PHE A 56 6.52 17.69 -7.87
C PHE A 56 7.45 18.53 -8.76
N TYR A 57 8.00 19.59 -8.21
CA TYR A 57 8.95 20.44 -8.95
C TYR A 57 10.37 19.86 -9.02
N GLY A 58 10.69 18.81 -8.28
CA GLY A 58 11.90 18.02 -8.42
C GLY A 58 11.93 17.28 -9.77
N LYS A 59 13.07 17.30 -10.49
CA LYS A 59 13.15 16.85 -11.89
C LYS A 59 12.60 15.43 -12.12
N ALA A 60 13.00 14.46 -11.32
CA ALA A 60 12.59 13.07 -11.50
C ALA A 60 11.09 12.87 -11.25
N LYS A 61 10.59 13.36 -10.13
CA LYS A 61 9.18 13.24 -9.75
C LYS A 61 8.28 13.99 -10.72
N LYS A 62 8.70 15.19 -11.16
CA LYS A 62 7.97 15.97 -12.16
C LYS A 62 7.82 15.22 -13.49
N GLU A 63 8.88 14.61 -14.00
CA GLU A 63 8.84 13.86 -15.25
C GLU A 63 7.89 12.66 -15.15
N TYR A 64 7.93 11.93 -14.05
CA TYR A 64 7.02 10.84 -13.78
C TYR A 64 5.55 11.30 -13.82
N TYR A 65 5.19 12.32 -13.03
CA TYR A 65 3.81 12.81 -13.00
C TYR A 65 3.37 13.44 -14.31
N LEU A 66 4.25 14.06 -15.07
CA LEU A 66 3.91 14.56 -16.41
C LEU A 66 3.56 13.42 -17.37
N ASN A 67 4.20 12.26 -17.24
CA ASN A 67 3.84 11.07 -18.02
C ASN A 67 2.50 10.50 -17.55
N LEU A 68 2.31 10.40 -16.24
CA LEU A 68 1.08 9.92 -15.64
C LEU A 68 -0.15 10.77 -16.04
N LEU A 69 0.00 12.10 -16.04
CA LEU A 69 -1.05 13.03 -16.49
C LEU A 69 -1.39 12.91 -17.99
N ARG A 70 -0.55 12.26 -18.78
CA ARG A 70 -0.79 11.97 -20.22
C ARG A 70 -1.30 10.56 -20.46
N ASP A 71 -1.23 9.69 -19.47
CA ASP A 71 -1.69 8.32 -19.58
C ASP A 71 -3.23 8.29 -19.57
N PRO A 72 -3.88 7.79 -20.63
CA PRO A 72 -5.33 7.71 -20.70
C PRO A 72 -5.94 6.77 -19.65
N ALA A 73 -5.16 5.89 -19.03
CA ALA A 73 -5.59 5.04 -17.93
C ALA A 73 -5.63 5.77 -16.58
N THR A 74 -5.02 6.97 -16.49
CA THR A 74 -5.04 7.79 -15.29
C THR A 74 -6.29 8.65 -15.24
N VAL A 75 -7.03 8.55 -14.16
CA VAL A 75 -8.17 9.43 -13.87
C VAL A 75 -7.67 10.72 -13.26
N LEU A 76 -8.04 11.84 -13.86
CA LEU A 76 -7.66 13.17 -13.39
C LEU A 76 -8.83 13.82 -12.66
N CYS A 77 -8.62 14.16 -11.38
CA CYS A 77 -9.56 14.91 -10.57
C CYS A 77 -8.94 16.25 -10.18
N TYR A 78 -9.75 17.26 -9.94
CA TYR A 78 -9.23 18.52 -9.42
C TYR A 78 -9.23 18.55 -7.89
N THR A 79 -10.20 17.88 -7.26
CA THR A 79 -10.42 17.83 -5.82
C THR A 79 -10.44 16.42 -5.25
N GLU A 80 -10.18 16.29 -3.94
CA GLU A 80 -10.36 15.00 -3.24
C GLU A 80 -11.82 14.54 -3.21
N ALA A 81 -12.78 15.45 -3.25
CA ALA A 81 -14.19 15.07 -3.28
C ALA A 81 -14.54 14.30 -4.57
N GLU A 82 -14.07 14.78 -5.72
CA GLU A 82 -14.21 14.06 -7.00
C GLU A 82 -13.49 12.72 -6.97
N ALA A 83 -12.26 12.69 -6.46
CA ALA A 83 -11.47 11.47 -6.34
C ALA A 83 -12.15 10.43 -5.45
N LYS A 84 -12.73 10.86 -4.32
CA LYS A 84 -13.48 10.01 -3.40
C LYS A 84 -14.70 9.37 -4.06
N GLU A 85 -15.48 10.13 -4.81
CA GLU A 85 -16.67 9.61 -5.54
C GLU A 85 -16.25 8.51 -6.52
N ILE A 86 -15.23 8.78 -7.33
CA ILE A 86 -14.73 7.84 -8.33
C ILE A 86 -14.14 6.60 -7.68
N PHE A 87 -13.33 6.78 -6.63
CA PHE A 87 -12.71 5.66 -5.93
C PHE A 87 -13.75 4.77 -5.23
N SER A 88 -14.77 5.37 -4.60
CA SER A 88 -15.88 4.63 -3.97
C SER A 88 -16.71 3.86 -4.99
N ALA A 89 -16.94 4.44 -6.17
CA ALA A 89 -17.61 3.74 -7.27
C ALA A 89 -16.80 2.53 -7.74
N TRP A 90 -15.49 2.69 -7.93
CA TRP A 90 -14.60 1.60 -8.32
C TRP A 90 -14.57 0.45 -7.29
N LEU A 91 -14.51 0.75 -5.99
CA LEU A 91 -14.59 -0.26 -4.92
C LEU A 91 -15.90 -1.06 -5.02
N THR A 92 -17.01 -0.37 -5.27
CA THR A 92 -18.35 -0.96 -5.39
C THR A 92 -18.46 -1.84 -6.63
N GLU A 93 -18.03 -1.34 -7.79
CA GLU A 93 -18.08 -2.05 -9.09
C GLU A 93 -17.26 -3.34 -9.06
N ASN A 94 -16.15 -3.35 -8.32
CA ASN A 94 -15.30 -4.52 -8.16
C ASN A 94 -15.72 -5.41 -6.98
N ASN A 95 -16.85 -5.12 -6.32
CA ASN A 95 -17.33 -5.87 -5.16
C ASN A 95 -16.27 -6.05 -4.07
N VAL A 96 -15.45 -5.03 -3.83
CA VAL A 96 -14.40 -5.06 -2.83
C VAL A 96 -15.01 -5.26 -1.44
N SER A 97 -14.53 -6.25 -0.71
CA SER A 97 -14.99 -6.57 0.64
C SER A 97 -13.92 -6.41 1.72
N CYS A 98 -12.67 -6.25 1.29
CA CYS A 98 -11.54 -6.10 2.20
C CYS A 98 -10.51 -5.13 1.59
N ALA A 99 -10.18 -4.06 2.30
CA ALA A 99 -9.16 -3.09 1.94
C ALA A 99 -7.80 -3.53 2.49
N CYS A 100 -6.73 -3.34 1.73
CA CYS A 100 -5.36 -3.72 2.11
C CYS A 100 -4.41 -2.56 1.83
N ALA A 101 -3.50 -2.29 2.74
CA ALA A 101 -2.42 -1.32 2.55
C ALA A 101 -1.20 -1.70 3.41
N HIS A 102 -0.02 -1.25 3.03
CA HIS A 102 1.20 -1.47 3.81
C HIS A 102 1.36 -0.34 4.84
N ASN A 103 1.16 -0.63 6.12
CA ASN A 103 0.96 0.37 7.17
C ASN A 103 -0.39 1.09 7.03
N SER A 104 -1.43 0.29 6.91
CA SER A 104 -2.82 0.71 6.63
C SER A 104 -3.36 1.83 7.52
N GLY A 105 -2.82 1.99 8.72
CA GLY A 105 -3.19 3.07 9.64
C GLY A 105 -2.90 4.47 9.10
N PHE A 106 -2.03 4.63 8.10
CA PHE A 106 -1.83 5.90 7.42
C PHE A 106 -2.94 6.15 6.39
N ASP A 107 -3.10 5.27 5.42
CA ASP A 107 -4.02 5.42 4.30
C ASP A 107 -5.48 5.44 4.76
N PHE A 108 -5.84 4.55 5.71
CA PHE A 108 -7.21 4.36 6.15
C PHE A 108 -7.66 5.29 7.30
N ASN A 109 -6.77 6.13 7.84
CA ASN A 109 -7.15 7.08 8.89
C ASN A 109 -6.78 8.53 8.58
N LYS A 110 -5.98 8.79 7.54
CA LYS A 110 -5.42 10.13 7.32
C LYS A 110 -5.65 10.72 5.95
N THR A 111 -6.19 9.94 5.03
CA THR A 111 -6.48 10.35 3.67
C THR A 111 -7.99 10.29 3.38
N PHE A 112 -8.43 10.77 2.23
CA PHE A 112 -9.83 10.64 1.83
C PHE A 112 -10.30 9.18 1.71
N VAL A 113 -9.35 8.25 1.54
CA VAL A 113 -9.64 6.81 1.44
C VAL A 113 -10.34 6.29 2.70
N SER A 114 -10.07 6.88 3.88
CA SER A 114 -10.72 6.51 5.14
C SER A 114 -12.24 6.44 5.04
N GLU A 115 -12.85 7.42 4.34
CA GLU A 115 -14.30 7.47 4.14
C GLU A 115 -14.79 6.46 3.09
N CYS A 116 -13.93 6.10 2.12
CA CYS A 116 -14.27 5.11 1.09
C CYS A 116 -14.29 3.68 1.63
N VAL A 117 -13.44 3.37 2.60
CA VAL A 117 -13.30 2.02 3.18
C VAL A 117 -14.01 1.84 4.52
N GLU A 118 -14.76 2.84 4.96
CA GLU A 118 -15.49 2.82 6.23
C GLU A 118 -16.39 1.57 6.34
N GLY A 119 -16.24 0.83 7.42
CA GLY A 119 -17.01 -0.40 7.68
C GLY A 119 -16.54 -1.64 6.90
N MET A 120 -15.55 -1.53 6.01
CA MET A 120 -14.96 -2.69 5.35
C MET A 120 -14.08 -3.49 6.31
N GLU A 121 -13.84 -4.75 5.97
CA GLU A 121 -12.72 -5.50 6.55
C GLU A 121 -11.41 -4.94 5.98
N PHE A 122 -10.32 -5.08 6.74
CA PHE A 122 -9.02 -4.64 6.24
C PHE A 122 -7.87 -5.60 6.61
N ILE A 123 -6.79 -5.53 5.84
CA ILE A 123 -5.51 -6.18 6.11
C ILE A 123 -4.43 -5.12 6.08
N ASP A 124 -3.66 -5.04 7.16
CA ASP A 124 -2.37 -4.37 7.13
C ASP A 124 -1.31 -5.35 6.60
N THR A 125 -0.83 -5.13 5.37
CA THR A 125 0.10 -6.06 4.71
C THR A 125 1.45 -6.10 5.42
N TRP A 126 1.88 -5.01 6.08
CA TRP A 126 3.06 -4.99 6.93
C TRP A 126 2.92 -5.96 8.11
N GLN A 127 1.80 -5.87 8.84
CA GLN A 127 1.54 -6.76 9.98
C GLN A 127 1.35 -8.21 9.51
N ALA A 128 0.63 -8.42 8.44
CA ALA A 128 0.39 -9.74 7.88
C ALA A 128 1.70 -10.40 7.40
N PHE A 129 2.58 -9.64 6.76
CA PHE A 129 3.91 -10.11 6.38
C PHE A 129 4.76 -10.44 7.62
N PHE A 130 4.76 -9.57 8.64
CA PHE A 130 5.44 -9.83 9.90
C PHE A 130 5.01 -11.18 10.50
N GLU A 131 3.72 -11.40 10.64
CA GLU A 131 3.17 -12.59 11.30
C GLU A 131 3.43 -13.89 10.53
N THR A 132 3.54 -13.82 9.22
CA THR A 132 3.63 -14.99 8.35
C THR A 132 5.03 -15.27 7.83
N ILE A 133 5.85 -14.24 7.58
CA ILE A 133 7.16 -14.33 6.93
C ILE A 133 8.22 -13.59 7.73
N GLY A 134 7.98 -12.33 8.08
CA GLY A 134 8.98 -11.38 8.55
C GLY A 134 9.66 -11.74 9.89
N LYS A 135 8.95 -12.38 10.81
CA LYS A 135 9.49 -12.79 12.10
C LYS A 135 10.37 -14.04 12.06
N TYR A 136 10.45 -14.73 10.92
CA TYR A 136 11.18 -15.98 10.81
C TYR A 136 12.66 -15.78 10.42
N ARG A 137 13.47 -16.77 10.78
CA ARG A 137 14.93 -16.74 10.60
C ARG A 137 15.38 -16.42 9.17
N LYS A 138 14.65 -16.89 8.15
CA LYS A 138 15.03 -16.67 6.74
C LYS A 138 15.01 -15.19 6.36
N TYR A 139 13.96 -14.46 6.75
CA TYR A 139 13.85 -13.02 6.48
C TYR A 139 14.84 -12.22 7.33
N ASN A 140 15.00 -12.58 8.62
CA ASN A 140 15.98 -11.91 9.48
C ASN A 140 17.40 -12.05 8.92
N LYS A 141 17.79 -13.27 8.50
CA LYS A 141 19.07 -13.52 7.85
C LYS A 141 19.27 -12.67 6.61
N PHE A 142 18.27 -12.63 5.72
CA PHE A 142 18.30 -11.80 4.51
C PHE A 142 18.53 -10.32 4.85
N CYS A 143 17.79 -9.76 5.81
CA CYS A 143 17.96 -8.38 6.22
C CYS A 143 19.36 -8.09 6.79
N CYS A 144 19.89 -8.98 7.63
CA CYS A 144 21.23 -8.82 8.20
C CYS A 144 22.33 -8.90 7.14
N GLU A 145 22.24 -9.86 6.22
CA GLU A 145 23.24 -10.05 5.16
C GLU A 145 23.28 -8.89 4.15
N ASN A 146 22.16 -8.19 3.95
CA ASN A 146 22.04 -7.09 2.99
C ASN A 146 22.00 -5.70 3.63
N GLY A 147 22.18 -5.60 4.96
CA GLY A 147 22.21 -4.32 5.65
C GLY A 147 20.84 -3.65 5.84
N PHE A 148 19.74 -4.37 5.66
CA PHE A 148 18.38 -3.86 5.88
C PHE A 148 18.03 -3.84 7.38
N VAL A 149 18.82 -3.09 8.12
CA VAL A 149 18.70 -2.95 9.58
C VAL A 149 18.62 -1.47 9.94
N THR A 150 17.68 -1.11 10.77
CA THR A 150 17.50 0.27 11.24
C THR A 150 18.62 0.67 12.19
N LYS A 151 18.80 1.99 12.42
CA LYS A 151 19.76 2.51 13.41
C LYS A 151 19.51 1.97 14.84
N SER A 152 18.27 1.60 15.16
CA SER A 152 17.90 0.98 16.45
C SER A 152 18.14 -0.54 16.49
N GLY A 153 18.69 -1.12 15.44
CA GLY A 153 19.01 -2.56 15.36
C GLY A 153 17.78 -3.44 15.12
N ASN A 154 16.73 -2.91 14.53
CA ASN A 154 15.59 -3.71 14.07
C ASN A 154 15.72 -4.01 12.58
N ILE A 155 15.26 -5.18 12.13
CA ILE A 155 15.13 -5.46 10.70
C ILE A 155 14.10 -4.51 10.07
N GLN A 156 14.35 -4.10 8.83
CA GLN A 156 13.42 -3.28 8.08
C GLN A 156 12.29 -4.14 7.50
N MET A 157 11.11 -3.55 7.40
CA MET A 157 9.92 -4.20 6.86
C MET A 157 9.09 -3.19 6.03
N THR A 158 9.77 -2.27 5.34
CA THR A 158 9.13 -1.45 4.31
C THR A 158 8.66 -2.34 3.16
N ALA A 159 7.69 -1.88 2.38
CA ALA A 159 7.19 -2.62 1.22
C ALA A 159 8.35 -2.99 0.28
N GLU A 160 9.25 -2.05 0.01
CA GLU A 160 10.46 -2.25 -0.78
C GLU A 160 11.33 -3.42 -0.29
N VAL A 161 11.65 -3.46 1.02
CA VAL A 161 12.52 -4.52 1.58
C VAL A 161 11.80 -5.87 1.61
N CYS A 162 10.50 -5.88 1.87
CA CYS A 162 9.68 -7.08 1.77
C CYS A 162 9.68 -7.63 0.34
N TYR A 163 9.51 -6.77 -0.65
CA TYR A 163 9.51 -7.13 -2.07
C TYR A 163 10.90 -7.63 -2.54
N ARG A 164 12.00 -6.97 -2.14
CA ARG A 164 13.37 -7.47 -2.39
C ARG A 164 13.57 -8.90 -1.90
N PHE A 165 13.03 -9.21 -0.73
CA PHE A 165 13.09 -10.57 -0.20
C PHE A 165 12.27 -11.57 -1.02
N LEU A 166 11.08 -11.18 -1.47
CA LEU A 166 10.18 -12.05 -2.23
C LEU A 166 10.66 -12.29 -3.64
N SER A 167 11.11 -11.25 -4.34
CA SER A 167 11.62 -11.32 -5.70
C SER A 167 13.03 -11.91 -5.80
N GLY A 168 13.82 -11.80 -4.73
CA GLY A 168 15.25 -12.11 -4.73
C GLY A 168 16.11 -11.00 -5.35
N ASP A 169 15.54 -9.91 -5.81
CA ASP A 169 16.26 -8.75 -6.34
C ASP A 169 16.58 -7.75 -5.23
N VAL A 170 17.79 -7.86 -4.68
CA VAL A 170 18.29 -6.97 -3.62
C VAL A 170 18.50 -5.53 -4.11
N SER A 171 18.66 -5.34 -5.42
CA SER A 171 18.91 -4.03 -6.04
C SER A 171 17.65 -3.26 -6.39
N PHE A 172 16.47 -3.89 -6.28
CA PHE A 172 15.20 -3.24 -6.57
C PHE A 172 15.06 -1.92 -5.79
N VAL A 173 14.56 -0.89 -6.44
CA VAL A 173 14.27 0.42 -5.85
C VAL A 173 12.82 0.78 -6.14
N GLU A 174 12.08 1.09 -5.10
CA GLU A 174 10.70 1.53 -5.17
C GLU A 174 10.59 2.90 -5.84
N GLU A 175 9.63 3.06 -6.73
CA GLU A 175 9.44 4.33 -7.46
C GLU A 175 8.74 5.41 -6.62
N HIS A 176 8.13 5.02 -5.50
CA HIS A 176 7.35 5.88 -4.63
C HIS A 176 6.21 6.59 -5.38
N THR A 177 5.37 5.79 -6.00
CA THR A 177 4.14 6.23 -6.66
C THR A 177 3.02 5.29 -6.32
N ALA A 178 1.83 5.81 -6.05
CA ALA A 178 0.75 5.02 -5.51
C ALA A 178 0.48 3.72 -6.30
N LEU A 179 0.54 3.75 -7.64
CA LEU A 179 0.29 2.54 -8.42
C LEU A 179 1.44 1.53 -8.35
N SER A 180 2.70 1.98 -8.43
CA SER A 180 3.85 1.08 -8.31
C SER A 180 3.91 0.45 -6.93
N ASP A 181 3.53 1.20 -5.91
CA ASP A 181 3.53 0.73 -4.53
C ASP A 181 2.39 -0.28 -4.31
N CYS A 182 1.21 -0.06 -4.90
CA CYS A 182 0.16 -1.09 -4.97
C CYS A 182 0.62 -2.39 -5.65
N GLU A 183 1.43 -2.33 -6.71
CA GLU A 183 1.97 -3.53 -7.39
C GLU A 183 2.88 -4.33 -6.46
N ILE A 184 3.78 -3.67 -5.75
CA ILE A 184 4.67 -4.29 -4.75
C ILE A 184 3.85 -4.91 -3.61
N GLU A 185 2.88 -4.19 -3.11
CA GLU A 185 2.03 -4.65 -2.01
C GLU A 185 1.12 -5.81 -2.42
N ALA A 186 0.67 -5.86 -3.68
CA ALA A 186 -0.07 -7.00 -4.21
C ALA A 186 0.77 -8.28 -4.16
N GLU A 187 2.07 -8.21 -4.51
CA GLU A 187 2.98 -9.35 -4.39
C GLU A 187 3.22 -9.76 -2.93
N ILE A 188 3.32 -8.78 -2.01
CA ILE A 188 3.41 -9.04 -0.57
C ILE A 188 2.14 -9.76 -0.10
N LEU A 189 0.95 -9.28 -0.47
CA LEU A 189 -0.31 -9.92 -0.11
C LEU A 189 -0.42 -11.33 -0.67
N ARG A 190 -0.04 -11.56 -1.94
CA ARG A 190 -0.02 -12.91 -2.55
C ARG A 190 0.89 -13.86 -1.79
N ALA A 191 2.09 -13.40 -1.40
CA ALA A 191 3.03 -14.20 -0.63
C ALA A 191 2.49 -14.56 0.76
N VAL A 192 1.88 -13.59 1.46
CA VAL A 192 1.21 -13.80 2.75
C VAL A 192 0.06 -14.80 2.58
N TRP A 193 -0.73 -14.65 1.54
CA TRP A 193 -1.86 -15.53 1.22
C TRP A 193 -1.44 -16.98 0.98
N ALA A 194 -0.31 -17.19 0.31
CA ALA A 194 0.26 -18.51 0.07
C ALA A 194 0.62 -19.25 1.37
N THR A 195 0.74 -18.56 2.51
CA THR A 195 0.99 -19.19 3.82
C THR A 195 -0.23 -19.92 4.41
N HIS A 196 -1.39 -19.81 3.80
CA HIS A 196 -2.70 -20.42 4.08
C HIS A 196 -3.19 -20.36 5.53
N ARG A 197 -2.45 -20.92 6.48
CA ARG A 197 -2.93 -21.14 7.87
C ARG A 197 -3.07 -19.88 8.72
N LYS A 198 -2.50 -18.75 8.30
CA LYS A 198 -2.46 -17.53 9.11
C LYS A 198 -3.10 -16.34 8.42
N PHE A 199 -3.42 -16.46 7.16
CA PHE A 199 -3.95 -15.36 6.36
C PHE A 199 -5.23 -14.77 6.97
N GLU A 200 -6.21 -15.61 7.27
CA GLU A 200 -7.51 -15.17 7.81
C GLU A 200 -7.41 -14.45 9.16
N ARG A 201 -6.35 -14.71 9.93
CA ARG A 201 -6.10 -14.06 11.22
C ARG A 201 -5.67 -12.61 11.09
N ASN A 202 -5.29 -12.20 9.89
CA ASN A 202 -4.87 -10.84 9.58
C ASN A 202 -6.02 -10.01 8.99
N ILE A 203 -7.21 -10.58 8.84
CA ILE A 203 -8.40 -9.83 8.44
C ILE A 203 -9.01 -9.22 9.70
N HIS A 204 -9.09 -7.90 9.74
CA HIS A 204 -9.57 -7.14 10.88
C HIS A 204 -10.86 -6.38 10.54
N LYS A 205 -11.59 -5.96 11.58
CA LYS A 205 -12.76 -5.09 11.48
C LYS A 205 -12.57 -3.90 12.42
N GLY A 206 -13.07 -2.75 12.02
CA GLY A 206 -12.93 -1.50 12.76
C GLY A 206 -11.71 -0.70 12.34
N ASP A 207 -11.25 0.21 13.21
CA ASP A 207 -10.18 1.14 12.88
C ASP A 207 -8.83 0.44 12.66
N ALA A 208 -8.11 0.85 11.62
CA ALA A 208 -6.80 0.33 11.32
C ALA A 208 -5.80 0.71 12.43
N PRO A 209 -5.08 -0.25 13.02
CA PRO A 209 -4.18 0.04 14.13
C PRO A 209 -2.91 0.75 13.67
N ASN A 210 -2.56 1.84 14.35
CA ASN A 210 -1.25 2.49 14.22
C ASN A 210 -0.19 1.74 15.07
N ARG A 211 0.05 0.46 14.81
CA ARG A 211 0.97 -0.35 15.62
C ARG A 211 1.98 -1.08 14.75
N PHE A 212 3.23 -0.66 14.85
CA PHE A 212 4.34 -1.38 14.26
C PHE A 212 4.89 -2.43 15.22
N GLN A 213 4.97 -3.66 14.76
CA GLN A 213 5.75 -4.70 15.43
C GLN A 213 7.17 -4.69 14.86
N THR A 214 8.16 -4.80 15.72
CA THR A 214 9.57 -4.78 15.30
C THR A 214 10.28 -6.06 15.72
N VAL A 215 11.22 -6.51 14.91
CA VAL A 215 12.09 -7.65 15.22
C VAL A 215 13.53 -7.17 15.27
N LYS A 216 14.25 -7.52 16.35
CA LYS A 216 15.68 -7.28 16.43
C LYS A 216 16.44 -8.10 15.39
N ALA A 217 17.42 -7.46 14.75
CA ALA A 217 18.38 -8.16 13.91
C ALA A 217 19.14 -9.19 14.76
N ARG A 218 19.32 -10.39 14.23
CA ARG A 218 20.08 -11.48 14.86
C ARG A 218 21.16 -11.90 13.89
N PHE A 219 22.36 -11.41 14.12
CA PHE A 219 23.57 -11.71 13.36
C PHE A 219 24.10 -13.11 13.68
#